data_90ccdfb1324f2e6f4b55b0c60c2ca1a2
#
_entry.id   90ccdfb1324f2e6f4b55b0c60c2ca1a2
#
_cell.length_a   1.000
_cell.length_b   1.000
_cell.length_c   1.000
_cell.angle_alpha   90.00
_cell.angle_beta   90.00
_cell.angle_gamma   90.00
#
_symmetry.space_group_name_H-M   'P 1'
#
loop_
_entity.id
_entity.type
_entity.pdbx_description
1 polymer ?
#
loop_
_entity_poly.entity_id
_entity_poly.type
_entity_poly.pdbx_seq_one_letter_code
_entity_poly.pdbx_strand_id
1 'polypeptide(L)'
;MKYVDEFREPEKAEVIRREIAKLCHQLEKPIKIMEVCGGHTHSIFKYGIEEILPQAIELIHGPGCPVCVMPKGRLDDAIAISQNHNVIFATFGDAMRVPGSKTSLLQARAEGADIRMVYSPLDSLQIAKDNPDKQVVFFALGFETTAPSTAFTILQAAAEEIHNFSMFSNHVLVIPALKALLDNPDLQLDGFVGPGHVSMVIGTDPYQFISQQYNKPIVVSGFEPLDILQSIWMLLQQLVENRCEVENQYNRIVQKSGNTVALQAINKVFAVRDSFDWRGLGDIPYSGLQIKPEYAQFDAELQFTIPNLKIADHKACKCGEILKGVLKPWECKVFGTACTPETPIGTCMVSSEGACAAYYKYGRLSTIAKRTIAQKPKITQEPLPACGFSSD
;
A
#
# COMPACT_ATOMS: atom_id res chain seq x y z
N MET A 1 -24.58 -3.57 -13.11
CA MET A 1 -24.40 -4.55 -11.98
C MET A 1 -24.71 -3.79 -10.70
N LYS A 2 -25.61 -4.31 -9.87
CA LYS A 2 -26.02 -3.66 -8.62
C LYS A 2 -24.78 -3.34 -7.76
N TYR A 3 -24.74 -2.16 -7.15
CA TYR A 3 -23.62 -1.60 -6.37
C TYR A 3 -22.34 -1.31 -7.16
N VAL A 4 -22.36 -1.32 -8.49
CA VAL A 4 -21.22 -0.97 -9.34
C VAL A 4 -21.60 0.14 -10.32
N ASP A 5 -22.55 -0.12 -11.22
CA ASP A 5 -22.89 0.83 -12.29
C ASP A 5 -23.50 2.12 -11.73
N GLU A 6 -24.32 2.01 -10.68
CA GLU A 6 -24.95 3.13 -9.98
C GLU A 6 -23.94 4.07 -9.26
N PHE A 7 -22.70 3.58 -9.01
CA PHE A 7 -21.59 4.35 -8.44
C PHE A 7 -20.63 4.90 -9.52
N ARG A 8 -20.96 4.74 -10.81
CA ARG A 8 -20.18 5.21 -11.95
C ARG A 8 -20.93 6.18 -12.84
N GLU A 9 -22.11 6.65 -12.42
CA GLU A 9 -22.95 7.56 -13.18
C GLU A 9 -22.31 8.96 -13.29
N PRO A 10 -21.99 9.47 -14.53
CA PRO A 10 -21.32 10.75 -14.71
C PRO A 10 -22.15 11.95 -14.20
N GLU A 11 -23.46 11.87 -14.31
CA GLU A 11 -24.38 12.94 -13.88
C GLU A 11 -24.30 13.16 -12.37
N LYS A 12 -24.28 12.08 -11.59
CA LYS A 12 -24.10 12.14 -10.13
C LYS A 12 -22.71 12.65 -9.76
N ALA A 13 -21.67 12.22 -10.49
CA ALA A 13 -20.32 12.71 -10.29
C ALA A 13 -20.23 14.22 -10.49
N GLU A 14 -20.89 14.76 -11.52
CA GLU A 14 -20.91 16.21 -11.79
C GLU A 14 -21.63 16.99 -10.68
N VAL A 15 -22.71 16.44 -10.10
CA VAL A 15 -23.39 17.06 -8.96
C VAL A 15 -22.45 17.14 -7.76
N ILE A 16 -21.79 16.03 -7.38
CA ILE A 16 -20.86 16.02 -6.24
C ILE A 16 -19.68 16.94 -6.52
N ARG A 17 -19.12 16.95 -7.72
CA ARG A 17 -18.04 17.86 -8.13
C ARG A 17 -18.39 19.33 -7.91
N ARG A 18 -19.63 19.75 -8.24
CA ARG A 18 -20.11 21.13 -8.01
C ARG A 18 -20.19 21.45 -6.51
N GLU A 19 -20.68 20.52 -5.71
CA GLU A 19 -20.72 20.70 -4.25
C GLU A 19 -19.31 20.77 -3.65
N ILE A 20 -18.39 19.92 -4.10
CA ILE A 20 -16.96 20.01 -3.74
C ILE A 20 -16.40 21.40 -4.07
N ALA A 21 -16.67 21.93 -5.27
CA ALA A 21 -16.19 23.24 -5.67
C ALA A 21 -16.74 24.37 -4.78
N LYS A 22 -18.02 24.29 -4.37
CA LYS A 22 -18.62 25.27 -3.45
C LYS A 22 -17.94 25.25 -2.08
N LEU A 23 -17.63 24.05 -1.54
CA LEU A 23 -16.93 23.92 -0.25
C LEU A 23 -15.50 24.45 -0.35
N CYS A 24 -14.79 24.16 -1.44
CA CYS A 24 -13.44 24.69 -1.65
C CYS A 24 -13.37 26.22 -1.64
N HIS A 25 -14.40 26.91 -2.12
CA HIS A 25 -14.45 28.38 -2.06
C HIS A 25 -14.60 28.95 -0.64
N GLN A 26 -14.98 28.13 0.33
CA GLN A 26 -15.10 28.51 1.73
C GLN A 26 -13.80 28.25 2.52
N LEU A 27 -12.83 27.56 1.92
CA LEU A 27 -11.56 27.24 2.55
C LEU A 27 -10.49 28.24 2.12
N GLU A 28 -9.71 28.73 3.10
CA GLU A 28 -8.74 29.80 2.88
C GLU A 28 -7.43 29.34 2.23
N LYS A 29 -7.18 28.04 2.22
CA LYS A 29 -5.91 27.43 1.73
C LYS A 29 -6.16 26.18 0.91
N PRO A 30 -5.19 25.77 0.07
CA PRO A 30 -5.23 24.45 -0.55
C PRO A 30 -5.28 23.33 0.49
N ILE A 31 -6.03 22.27 0.19
CA ILE A 31 -6.31 21.14 1.07
C ILE A 31 -5.54 19.92 0.58
N LYS A 32 -4.83 19.26 1.51
CA LYS A 32 -4.07 18.03 1.25
C LYS A 32 -4.78 16.84 1.89
N ILE A 33 -5.28 15.95 1.07
CA ILE A 33 -5.98 14.73 1.50
C ILE A 33 -5.13 13.53 1.13
N MET A 34 -4.78 12.69 2.13
CA MET A 34 -4.08 11.45 1.88
C MET A 34 -5.06 10.27 1.81
N GLU A 35 -5.01 9.51 0.75
CA GLU A 35 -5.61 8.19 0.71
C GLU A 35 -4.57 7.12 1.09
N VAL A 36 -5.00 6.07 1.77
CA VAL A 36 -4.12 5.03 2.33
C VAL A 36 -4.58 3.63 1.95
N CYS A 37 -5.04 3.47 0.70
CA CYS A 37 -5.43 2.18 0.14
C CYS A 37 -5.08 2.13 -1.34
N GLY A 38 -4.28 1.16 -1.76
CA GLY A 38 -3.88 1.03 -3.16
C GLY A 38 -5.07 0.89 -4.15
N GLY A 39 -6.20 0.35 -3.68
CA GLY A 39 -7.44 0.34 -4.45
C GLY A 39 -7.98 1.75 -4.76
N HIS A 40 -7.85 2.70 -3.81
CA HIS A 40 -8.19 4.10 -4.05
C HIS A 40 -7.21 4.74 -5.05
N THR A 41 -5.89 4.55 -4.86
CA THR A 41 -4.87 5.01 -5.80
C THR A 41 -5.20 4.58 -7.23
N HIS A 42 -5.46 3.27 -7.40
CA HIS A 42 -5.83 2.71 -8.69
C HIS A 42 -7.08 3.36 -9.28
N SER A 43 -8.15 3.49 -8.50
CA SER A 43 -9.43 4.08 -8.95
C SER A 43 -9.31 5.56 -9.27
N ILE A 44 -8.58 6.33 -8.45
CA ILE A 44 -8.35 7.76 -8.66
C ILE A 44 -7.72 8.00 -10.03
N PHE A 45 -6.66 7.28 -10.36
CA PHE A 45 -6.00 7.42 -11.66
C PHE A 45 -6.80 6.83 -12.81
N LYS A 46 -7.40 5.64 -12.61
CA LYS A 46 -8.18 4.97 -13.65
C LYS A 46 -9.38 5.78 -14.13
N TYR A 47 -10.05 6.46 -13.23
CA TYR A 47 -11.24 7.25 -13.53
C TYR A 47 -10.96 8.75 -13.66
N GLY A 48 -9.70 9.18 -13.56
CA GLY A 48 -9.29 10.58 -13.71
C GLY A 48 -9.88 11.50 -12.65
N ILE A 49 -10.07 11.01 -11.42
CA ILE A 49 -10.72 11.77 -10.34
C ILE A 49 -9.95 13.06 -10.03
N GLU A 50 -8.61 13.02 -10.01
CA GLU A 50 -7.79 14.21 -9.79
C GLU A 50 -8.04 15.31 -10.85
N GLU A 51 -8.41 14.93 -12.10
CA GLU A 51 -8.60 15.87 -13.20
C GLU A 51 -9.91 16.66 -13.08
N ILE A 52 -10.89 16.09 -12.39
CA ILE A 52 -12.21 16.71 -12.19
C ILE A 52 -12.33 17.49 -10.88
N LEU A 53 -11.38 17.30 -9.96
CA LEU A 53 -11.34 18.03 -8.68
C LEU A 53 -10.84 19.45 -8.86
N PRO A 54 -11.29 20.42 -8.03
CA PRO A 54 -10.71 21.75 -7.96
C PRO A 54 -9.21 21.71 -7.66
N GLN A 55 -8.43 22.63 -8.25
CA GLN A 55 -6.98 22.73 -8.02
C GLN A 55 -6.59 23.01 -6.56
N ALA A 56 -7.53 23.44 -5.75
CA ALA A 56 -7.35 23.64 -4.31
C ALA A 56 -7.24 22.32 -3.54
N ILE A 57 -7.56 21.17 -4.15
CA ILE A 57 -7.44 19.84 -3.52
C ILE A 57 -6.23 19.13 -4.11
N GLU A 58 -5.31 18.75 -3.23
CA GLU A 58 -4.18 17.88 -3.54
C GLU A 58 -4.43 16.49 -2.94
N LEU A 59 -4.51 15.46 -3.79
CA LEU A 59 -4.53 14.08 -3.35
C LEU A 59 -3.11 13.55 -3.16
N ILE A 60 -2.87 12.88 -2.05
CA ILE A 60 -1.59 12.26 -1.69
C ILE A 60 -1.83 10.76 -1.55
N HIS A 61 -0.97 9.96 -2.21
CA HIS A 61 -1.05 8.51 -2.21
C HIS A 61 -0.13 7.94 -1.14
N GLY A 62 -0.72 7.55 -0.01
CA GLY A 62 -0.02 7.02 1.14
C GLY A 62 0.37 5.53 1.01
N PRO A 63 0.87 4.90 2.11
CA PRO A 63 1.38 3.54 2.10
C PRO A 63 0.26 2.48 2.13
N GLY A 64 -0.65 2.54 1.16
CA GLY A 64 -1.84 1.68 1.08
C GLY A 64 -1.66 0.37 0.30
N CYS A 65 -0.48 0.11 -0.28
CA CYS A 65 -0.19 -1.10 -1.07
C CYS A 65 0.83 -1.98 -0.33
N PRO A 66 0.51 -3.23 0.02
CA PRO A 66 1.42 -4.10 0.81
C PRO A 66 2.68 -4.47 0.05
N VAL A 67 2.60 -4.63 -1.26
CA VAL A 67 3.76 -4.86 -2.13
C VAL A 67 4.71 -3.66 -2.13
N CYS A 68 4.16 -2.44 -2.08
CA CYS A 68 4.92 -1.21 -2.12
C CYS A 68 5.76 -0.98 -0.87
N VAL A 69 5.29 -1.46 0.27
CA VAL A 69 5.95 -1.30 1.58
C VAL A 69 6.80 -2.50 1.99
N MET A 70 6.88 -3.54 1.15
CA MET A 70 7.65 -4.76 1.42
C MET A 70 9.15 -4.46 1.52
N PRO A 71 9.81 -4.76 2.67
CA PRO A 71 11.23 -4.58 2.83
C PRO A 71 12.04 -5.47 1.86
N LYS A 72 13.13 -4.92 1.33
CA LYS A 72 13.97 -5.66 0.38
C LYS A 72 14.60 -6.89 1.04
N GLY A 73 15.02 -6.81 2.30
CA GLY A 73 15.58 -7.93 3.05
C GLY A 73 14.61 -9.10 3.15
N ARG A 74 13.33 -8.84 3.44
CA ARG A 74 12.30 -9.90 3.51
C ARG A 74 12.07 -10.58 2.17
N LEU A 75 12.25 -9.86 1.08
CA LEU A 75 12.18 -10.46 -0.24
C LEU A 75 13.42 -11.33 -0.53
N ASP A 76 14.60 -10.88 -0.14
CA ASP A 76 15.83 -11.70 -0.27
C ASP A 76 15.75 -12.98 0.59
N ASP A 77 15.15 -12.90 1.77
CA ASP A 77 14.84 -14.07 2.60
C ASP A 77 13.86 -15.02 1.88
N ALA A 78 12.80 -14.49 1.26
CA ALA A 78 11.85 -15.28 0.47
C ALA A 78 12.54 -16.00 -0.71
N ILE A 79 13.45 -15.29 -1.40
CA ILE A 79 14.24 -15.86 -2.49
C ILE A 79 15.16 -16.98 -1.96
N ALA A 80 15.84 -16.76 -0.83
CA ALA A 80 16.71 -17.77 -0.22
C ALA A 80 15.94 -19.05 0.16
N ILE A 81 14.75 -18.92 0.74
CA ILE A 81 13.86 -20.06 1.03
C ILE A 81 13.48 -20.78 -0.26
N SER A 82 13.08 -20.04 -1.29
CA SER A 82 12.60 -20.61 -2.56
C SER A 82 13.66 -21.37 -3.35
N GLN A 83 14.94 -21.07 -3.15
CA GLN A 83 16.07 -21.75 -3.80
C GLN A 83 16.43 -23.10 -3.15
N ASN A 84 15.78 -23.50 -2.06
CA ASN A 84 15.96 -24.81 -1.47
C ASN A 84 15.29 -25.88 -2.36
N HIS A 85 16.04 -26.89 -2.78
CA HIS A 85 15.56 -27.96 -3.67
C HIS A 85 14.38 -28.78 -3.15
N ASN A 86 14.17 -28.80 -1.83
CA ASN A 86 13.06 -29.51 -1.21
C ASN A 86 11.83 -28.63 -0.97
N VAL A 87 11.85 -27.38 -1.44
CA VAL A 87 10.77 -26.41 -1.21
C VAL A 87 9.97 -26.18 -2.47
N ILE A 88 8.65 -26.18 -2.34
CA ILE A 88 7.69 -25.54 -3.26
C ILE A 88 7.31 -24.21 -2.62
N PHE A 89 7.64 -23.12 -3.28
CA PHE A 89 7.39 -21.78 -2.78
C PHE A 89 6.16 -21.17 -3.44
N ALA A 90 5.08 -20.94 -2.69
CA ALA A 90 3.82 -20.42 -3.18
C ALA A 90 3.65 -18.94 -2.82
N THR A 91 3.17 -18.11 -3.74
CA THR A 91 2.94 -16.69 -3.49
C THR A 91 1.93 -16.07 -4.47
N PHE A 92 1.48 -14.86 -4.17
CA PHE A 92 0.66 -14.06 -5.08
C PHE A 92 1.50 -13.51 -6.25
N GLY A 93 0.84 -13.31 -7.41
CA GLY A 93 1.52 -12.95 -8.65
C GLY A 93 2.33 -11.65 -8.59
N ASP A 94 1.85 -10.63 -7.90
CA ASP A 94 2.54 -9.33 -7.77
C ASP A 94 3.87 -9.48 -7.03
N ALA A 95 3.93 -10.32 -5.99
CA ALA A 95 5.15 -10.55 -5.22
C ALA A 95 6.29 -11.13 -6.07
N MET A 96 5.97 -11.90 -7.11
CA MET A 96 6.98 -12.53 -7.97
C MET A 96 7.85 -11.52 -8.72
N ARG A 97 7.32 -10.34 -9.03
CA ARG A 97 8.02 -9.29 -9.80
C ARG A 97 8.76 -8.28 -8.93
N VAL A 98 8.60 -8.34 -7.63
CA VAL A 98 9.27 -7.41 -6.70
C VAL A 98 10.78 -7.60 -6.77
N PRO A 99 11.57 -6.53 -7.02
CA PRO A 99 13.02 -6.64 -7.08
C PRO A 99 13.62 -6.80 -5.68
N GLY A 100 14.36 -7.89 -5.48
CA GLY A 100 15.28 -8.10 -4.37
C GLY A 100 16.60 -7.36 -4.58
N SER A 101 17.64 -7.75 -3.86
CA SER A 101 18.97 -7.15 -3.97
C SER A 101 19.69 -7.56 -5.26
N LYS A 102 19.56 -8.82 -5.66
CA LYS A 102 20.25 -9.38 -6.82
C LYS A 102 19.29 -9.92 -7.89
N THR A 103 18.16 -10.43 -7.47
CA THR A 103 17.20 -11.12 -8.31
C THR A 103 15.77 -10.89 -7.82
N SER A 104 14.78 -11.51 -8.48
CA SER A 104 13.39 -11.54 -8.04
C SER A 104 12.91 -13.00 -7.96
N LEU A 105 11.77 -13.24 -7.32
CA LEU A 105 11.16 -14.58 -7.31
C LEU A 105 10.86 -15.08 -8.74
N LEU A 106 10.47 -14.17 -9.64
CA LEU A 106 10.23 -14.53 -11.04
C LEU A 106 11.51 -15.03 -11.74
N GLN A 107 12.64 -14.37 -11.47
CA GLN A 107 13.93 -14.77 -12.01
C GLN A 107 14.45 -16.05 -11.34
N ALA A 108 14.32 -16.18 -10.03
CA ALA A 108 14.67 -17.41 -9.29
C ALA A 108 13.88 -18.63 -9.85
N ARG A 109 12.60 -18.43 -10.20
CA ARG A 109 11.80 -19.44 -10.90
C ARG A 109 12.37 -19.82 -12.25
N ALA A 110 12.81 -18.84 -13.04
CA ALA A 110 13.45 -19.08 -14.35
C ALA A 110 14.79 -19.82 -14.22
N GLU A 111 15.46 -19.66 -13.07
CA GLU A 111 16.72 -20.35 -12.72
C GLU A 111 16.49 -21.76 -12.11
N GLY A 112 15.23 -22.20 -11.98
CA GLY A 112 14.89 -23.57 -11.61
C GLY A 112 14.27 -23.75 -10.21
N ALA A 113 14.02 -22.69 -9.45
CA ALA A 113 13.29 -22.79 -8.18
C ALA A 113 11.81 -23.14 -8.45
N ASP A 114 11.22 -24.05 -7.65
CA ASP A 114 9.79 -24.39 -7.75
C ASP A 114 8.93 -23.31 -7.09
N ILE A 115 8.69 -22.23 -7.82
CA ILE A 115 7.85 -21.12 -7.36
C ILE A 115 6.52 -21.14 -8.09
N ARG A 116 5.43 -21.22 -7.33
CA ARG A 116 4.07 -21.35 -7.84
C ARG A 116 3.22 -20.14 -7.49
N MET A 117 2.56 -19.57 -8.48
CA MET A 117 1.58 -18.51 -8.28
C MET A 117 0.25 -19.12 -7.82
N VAL A 118 -0.31 -18.57 -6.74
CA VAL A 118 -1.61 -18.97 -6.18
C VAL A 118 -2.52 -17.76 -6.07
N TYR A 119 -3.82 -18.01 -6.04
CA TYR A 119 -4.85 -16.99 -5.86
C TYR A 119 -5.43 -16.96 -4.45
N SER A 120 -5.21 -18.03 -3.69
CA SER A 120 -5.60 -18.15 -2.29
C SER A 120 -4.49 -18.84 -1.49
N PRO A 121 -4.29 -18.45 -0.21
CA PRO A 121 -3.40 -19.22 0.68
C PRO A 121 -3.81 -20.69 0.80
N LEU A 122 -5.11 -21.01 0.70
CA LEU A 122 -5.64 -22.37 0.74
C LEU A 122 -5.14 -23.24 -0.42
N ASP A 123 -4.84 -22.64 -1.59
CA ASP A 123 -4.26 -23.38 -2.71
C ASP A 123 -2.91 -24.01 -2.31
N SER A 124 -2.19 -23.37 -1.38
CA SER A 124 -0.90 -23.89 -0.88
C SER A 124 -1.08 -25.15 -0.03
N LEU A 125 -2.21 -25.31 0.66
CA LEU A 125 -2.52 -26.56 1.38
C LEU A 125 -2.79 -27.71 0.42
N GLN A 126 -3.50 -27.44 -0.69
CA GLN A 126 -3.72 -28.46 -1.71
C GLN A 126 -2.38 -28.86 -2.35
N ILE A 127 -1.50 -27.88 -2.62
CA ILE A 127 -0.15 -28.17 -3.13
C ILE A 127 0.62 -29.04 -2.13
N ALA A 128 0.51 -28.80 -0.82
CA ALA A 128 1.18 -29.59 0.21
C ALA A 128 0.66 -31.04 0.23
N LYS A 129 -0.65 -31.24 0.14
CA LYS A 129 -1.27 -32.59 0.07
C LYS A 129 -0.84 -33.36 -1.19
N ASP A 130 -0.72 -32.66 -2.33
CA ASP A 130 -0.34 -33.28 -3.61
C ASP A 130 1.17 -33.57 -3.70
N ASN A 131 1.99 -33.02 -2.79
CA ASN A 131 3.44 -33.14 -2.79
C ASN A 131 3.97 -33.50 -1.38
N PRO A 132 3.64 -34.69 -0.84
CA PRO A 132 3.97 -35.06 0.55
C PRO A 132 5.48 -35.10 0.85
N ASP A 133 6.30 -35.30 -0.17
CA ASP A 133 7.76 -35.36 -0.06
C ASP A 133 8.45 -33.98 -0.12
N LYS A 134 7.69 -32.90 -0.31
CA LYS A 134 8.18 -31.53 -0.40
C LYS A 134 7.68 -30.67 0.76
N GLN A 135 8.47 -29.69 1.14
CA GLN A 135 8.02 -28.62 2.03
C GLN A 135 7.33 -27.53 1.19
N VAL A 136 6.12 -27.15 1.56
CA VAL A 136 5.40 -26.06 0.88
C VAL A 136 5.43 -24.82 1.76
N VAL A 137 6.02 -23.75 1.24
CA VAL A 137 6.12 -22.46 1.94
C VAL A 137 5.26 -21.44 1.24
N PHE A 138 4.27 -20.89 1.95
CA PHE A 138 3.47 -19.77 1.43
C PHE A 138 4.08 -18.44 1.87
N PHE A 139 4.46 -17.60 0.91
CA PHE A 139 4.89 -16.23 1.15
C PHE A 139 3.66 -15.34 1.36
N ALA A 140 3.30 -15.14 2.61
CA ALA A 140 2.16 -14.37 3.04
C ALA A 140 2.51 -12.89 3.15
N LEU A 141 1.92 -12.06 2.32
CA LEU A 141 2.07 -10.62 2.38
C LEU A 141 0.71 -9.94 2.27
N GLY A 142 0.55 -8.81 2.93
CA GLY A 142 -0.70 -8.06 2.90
C GLY A 142 -0.88 -7.21 4.14
N PHE A 143 -1.94 -6.44 4.10
CA PHE A 143 -2.50 -5.77 5.28
C PHE A 143 -3.48 -6.69 6.02
N GLU A 144 -4.26 -6.10 6.92
CA GLU A 144 -5.34 -6.80 7.62
C GLU A 144 -6.36 -7.45 6.67
N THR A 145 -6.40 -7.03 5.41
CA THR A 145 -7.29 -7.58 4.36
C THR A 145 -7.02 -9.06 4.07
N THR A 146 -5.77 -9.49 4.04
CA THR A 146 -5.34 -10.85 3.71
C THR A 146 -5.00 -11.70 4.94
N ALA A 147 -4.75 -11.07 6.09
CA ALA A 147 -4.42 -11.77 7.32
C ALA A 147 -5.49 -12.79 7.77
N PRO A 148 -6.81 -12.55 7.60
CA PRO A 148 -7.82 -13.57 7.95
C PRO A 148 -7.69 -14.85 7.14
N SER A 149 -7.53 -14.76 5.81
CA SER A 149 -7.42 -15.96 4.96
C SER A 149 -6.17 -16.77 5.27
N THR A 150 -5.05 -16.11 5.58
CA THR A 150 -3.82 -16.79 6.03
C THR A 150 -3.97 -17.41 7.40
N ALA A 151 -4.69 -16.76 8.34
CA ALA A 151 -5.01 -17.34 9.64
C ALA A 151 -5.87 -18.61 9.49
N PHE A 152 -6.91 -18.55 8.69
CA PHE A 152 -7.76 -19.72 8.41
C PHE A 152 -6.98 -20.85 7.75
N THR A 153 -6.02 -20.55 6.87
CA THR A 153 -5.15 -21.55 6.25
C THR A 153 -4.30 -22.29 7.30
N ILE A 154 -3.72 -21.59 8.27
CA ILE A 154 -2.97 -22.21 9.37
C ILE A 154 -3.89 -23.06 10.25
N LEU A 155 -5.07 -22.54 10.60
CA LEU A 155 -6.05 -23.30 11.40
C LEU A 155 -6.51 -24.57 10.68
N GLN A 156 -6.71 -24.52 9.37
CA GLN A 156 -7.07 -25.67 8.57
C GLN A 156 -5.90 -26.67 8.46
N ALA A 157 -4.66 -26.17 8.24
CA ALA A 157 -3.47 -27.04 8.22
C ALA A 157 -3.30 -27.80 9.53
N ALA A 158 -3.54 -27.12 10.66
CA ALA A 158 -3.50 -27.76 11.98
C ALA A 158 -4.62 -28.80 12.18
N ALA A 159 -5.84 -28.49 11.76
CA ALA A 159 -6.98 -29.39 11.88
C ALA A 159 -6.87 -30.64 10.98
N GLU A 160 -6.22 -30.52 9.85
CA GLU A 160 -6.00 -31.60 8.88
C GLU A 160 -4.64 -32.31 9.04
N GLU A 161 -3.88 -31.96 10.09
CA GLU A 161 -2.55 -32.53 10.42
C GLU A 161 -1.56 -32.45 9.22
N ILE A 162 -1.55 -31.33 8.49
CA ILE A 162 -0.65 -31.09 7.37
C ILE A 162 0.70 -30.61 7.92
N HIS A 163 1.72 -31.45 7.90
CA HIS A 163 3.03 -31.17 8.51
C HIS A 163 4.08 -30.59 7.54
N ASN A 164 3.84 -30.68 6.23
CA ASN A 164 4.75 -30.22 5.20
C ASN A 164 4.35 -28.83 4.64
N PHE A 165 3.57 -28.07 5.40
CA PHE A 165 3.19 -26.69 5.07
C PHE A 165 3.75 -25.72 6.10
N SER A 166 4.25 -24.59 5.65
CA SER A 166 4.62 -23.46 6.50
C SER A 166 4.35 -22.13 5.80
N MET A 167 4.41 -21.06 6.56
CA MET A 167 4.11 -19.72 6.11
C MET A 167 5.20 -18.74 6.49
N PHE A 168 5.69 -17.96 5.53
CA PHE A 168 6.60 -16.86 5.74
C PHE A 168 5.78 -15.57 5.89
N SER A 169 5.50 -15.16 7.15
CA SER A 169 4.58 -14.07 7.46
C SER A 169 5.19 -12.69 7.25
N ASN A 170 4.58 -11.90 6.35
CA ASN A 170 4.92 -10.51 6.05
C ASN A 170 3.66 -9.63 6.03
N HIS A 171 2.74 -9.94 6.93
CA HIS A 171 1.56 -9.09 7.13
C HIS A 171 1.94 -7.86 7.93
N VAL A 172 1.43 -6.71 7.49
CA VAL A 172 1.62 -5.39 8.10
C VAL A 172 0.28 -4.78 8.51
N LEU A 173 0.33 -3.87 9.48
CA LEU A 173 -0.85 -3.24 10.09
C LEU A 173 -0.93 -1.77 9.74
N VAL A 174 -2.12 -1.32 9.29
CA VAL A 174 -2.32 0.06 8.82
C VAL A 174 -2.27 1.09 9.95
N ILE A 175 -2.82 0.76 11.12
CA ILE A 175 -2.93 1.71 12.23
C ILE A 175 -1.58 2.23 12.71
N PRO A 176 -0.56 1.39 13.01
CA PRO A 176 0.76 1.86 13.37
C PRO A 176 1.43 2.69 12.27
N ALA A 177 1.20 2.34 11.00
CA ALA A 177 1.75 3.11 9.88
C ALA A 177 1.13 4.51 9.77
N LEU A 178 -0.19 4.63 9.95
CA LEU A 178 -0.87 5.92 10.00
C LEU A 178 -0.37 6.78 11.16
N LYS A 179 -0.15 6.17 12.33
CA LYS A 179 0.41 6.85 13.48
C LYS A 179 1.82 7.37 13.20
N ALA A 180 2.69 6.53 12.65
CA ALA A 180 4.06 6.92 12.30
C ALA A 180 4.10 8.06 11.25
N LEU A 181 3.14 8.10 10.31
CA LEU A 181 2.99 9.21 9.38
C LEU A 181 2.55 10.50 10.10
N LEU A 182 1.56 10.41 10.97
CA LEU A 182 1.00 11.56 11.70
C LEU A 182 1.98 12.13 12.73
N ASP A 183 2.87 11.31 13.28
CA ASP A 183 3.94 11.73 14.18
C ASP A 183 5.08 12.48 13.45
N ASN A 184 5.09 12.48 12.10
CA ASN A 184 6.08 13.21 11.31
C ASN A 184 5.66 14.70 11.18
N PRO A 185 6.42 15.65 11.77
CA PRO A 185 6.06 17.06 11.76
C PRO A 185 6.13 17.70 10.37
N ASP A 186 6.88 17.11 9.44
CA ASP A 186 7.02 17.60 8.06
C ASP A 186 5.80 17.27 7.19
N LEU A 187 4.93 16.36 7.67
CA LEU A 187 3.77 15.91 6.91
C LEU A 187 2.55 16.80 7.21
N GLN A 188 2.29 17.72 6.29
CA GLN A 188 1.13 18.61 6.38
C GLN A 188 -0.07 18.00 5.64
N LEU A 189 -0.95 17.35 6.37
CA LEU A 189 -2.21 16.79 5.85
C LEU A 189 -3.41 17.46 6.51
N ASP A 190 -4.49 17.63 5.77
CA ASP A 190 -5.73 18.20 6.28
C ASP A 190 -6.77 17.11 6.59
N GLY A 191 -6.68 15.92 5.98
CA GLY A 191 -7.57 14.80 6.24
C GLY A 191 -7.20 13.53 5.49
N PHE A 192 -7.96 12.46 5.72
CA PHE A 192 -7.70 11.13 5.17
C PHE A 192 -8.92 10.53 4.49
N VAL A 193 -8.69 9.94 3.32
CA VAL A 193 -9.59 8.92 2.77
C VAL A 193 -9.14 7.58 3.34
N GLY A 194 -9.93 7.05 4.27
CA GLY A 194 -9.63 5.83 5.02
C GLY A 194 -9.75 4.56 4.17
N PRO A 195 -8.95 3.51 4.45
CA PRO A 195 -8.78 2.36 3.58
C PRO A 195 -9.98 1.42 3.66
N GLY A 196 -10.84 1.41 2.64
CA GLY A 196 -12.06 0.60 2.61
C GLY A 196 -11.81 -0.89 2.81
N HIS A 197 -10.81 -1.49 2.13
CA HIS A 197 -10.51 -2.93 2.25
C HIS A 197 -10.08 -3.31 3.67
N VAL A 198 -9.18 -2.56 4.28
CA VAL A 198 -8.73 -2.81 5.67
C VAL A 198 -9.89 -2.64 6.63
N SER A 199 -10.69 -1.59 6.44
CA SER A 199 -11.83 -1.28 7.31
C SER A 199 -12.94 -2.34 7.27
N MET A 200 -13.05 -3.14 6.18
CA MET A 200 -13.95 -4.31 6.18
C MET A 200 -13.57 -5.33 7.26
N VAL A 201 -12.30 -5.39 7.62
CA VAL A 201 -11.77 -6.30 8.65
C VAL A 201 -11.78 -5.64 10.03
N ILE A 202 -11.13 -4.46 10.15
CA ILE A 202 -10.91 -3.84 11.48
C ILE A 202 -12.01 -2.88 11.92
N GLY A 203 -12.92 -2.49 11.03
CA GLY A 203 -13.96 -1.50 11.32
C GLY A 203 -13.46 -0.06 11.27
N THR A 204 -14.27 0.85 11.82
CA THR A 204 -13.95 2.28 11.88
C THR A 204 -13.43 2.72 13.26
N ASP A 205 -13.68 1.96 14.33
CA ASP A 205 -13.26 2.30 15.69
C ASP A 205 -11.74 2.51 15.83
N PRO A 206 -10.86 1.72 15.20
CA PRO A 206 -9.42 1.91 15.32
C PRO A 206 -8.88 3.24 14.79
N TYR A 207 -9.65 3.99 13.99
CA TYR A 207 -9.23 5.29 13.47
C TYR A 207 -9.55 6.48 14.39
N GLN A 208 -10.24 6.26 15.51
CA GLN A 208 -10.64 7.35 16.43
C GLN A 208 -9.46 8.19 16.92
N PHE A 209 -8.25 7.62 17.03
CA PHE A 209 -7.06 8.36 17.44
C PHE A 209 -6.70 9.49 16.46
N ILE A 210 -7.02 9.36 15.16
CA ILE A 210 -6.73 10.36 14.14
C ILE A 210 -7.50 11.65 14.44
N SER A 211 -8.79 11.53 14.73
CA SER A 211 -9.63 12.67 15.09
C SER A 211 -9.34 13.21 16.49
N GLN A 212 -9.16 12.33 17.48
CA GLN A 212 -9.03 12.70 18.89
C GLN A 212 -7.65 13.25 19.26
N GLN A 213 -6.57 12.71 18.67
CA GLN A 213 -5.19 13.07 19.04
C GLN A 213 -4.56 14.04 18.06
N TYR A 214 -4.90 13.94 16.77
CA TYR A 214 -4.28 14.74 15.71
C TYR A 214 -5.21 15.79 15.11
N ASN A 215 -6.48 15.85 15.54
CA ASN A 215 -7.48 16.78 15.02
C ASN A 215 -7.57 16.75 13.48
N LYS A 216 -7.61 15.53 12.91
CA LYS A 216 -7.77 15.33 11.48
C LYS A 216 -9.03 14.53 11.19
N PRO A 217 -9.86 14.98 10.23
CA PRO A 217 -10.99 14.18 9.77
C PRO A 217 -10.52 12.99 8.94
N ILE A 218 -11.26 11.88 9.05
CA ILE A 218 -11.09 10.71 8.19
C ILE A 218 -12.44 10.18 7.76
N VAL A 219 -12.56 9.87 6.47
CA VAL A 219 -13.74 9.22 5.92
C VAL A 219 -13.34 7.89 5.29
N VAL A 220 -13.84 6.79 5.83
CA VAL A 220 -13.65 5.45 5.25
C VAL A 220 -14.44 5.36 3.96
N SER A 221 -13.77 5.02 2.85
CA SER A 221 -14.31 5.12 1.49
C SER A 221 -14.43 3.77 0.81
N GLY A 222 -15.46 3.60 -0.02
CA GLY A 222 -15.50 2.58 -1.05
C GLY A 222 -14.57 2.92 -2.22
N PHE A 223 -14.66 2.15 -3.32
CA PHE A 223 -13.66 2.18 -4.40
C PHE A 223 -14.18 2.69 -5.74
N GLU A 224 -15.50 2.81 -5.87
CA GLU A 224 -16.08 3.32 -7.10
C GLU A 224 -15.92 4.86 -7.18
N PRO A 225 -15.97 5.45 -8.36
CA PRO A 225 -15.74 6.89 -8.52
C PRO A 225 -16.62 7.76 -7.62
N LEU A 226 -17.90 7.42 -7.48
CA LEU A 226 -18.81 8.17 -6.63
C LEU A 226 -18.53 7.99 -5.15
N ASP A 227 -18.03 6.81 -4.72
CA ASP A 227 -17.61 6.59 -3.34
C ASP A 227 -16.48 7.56 -2.96
N ILE A 228 -15.46 7.64 -3.82
CA ILE A 228 -14.30 8.49 -3.59
C ILE A 228 -14.68 9.97 -3.59
N LEU A 229 -15.46 10.41 -4.58
CA LEU A 229 -15.94 11.80 -4.66
C LEU A 229 -16.80 12.17 -3.44
N GLN A 230 -17.70 11.27 -3.02
CA GLN A 230 -18.52 11.48 -1.83
C GLN A 230 -17.69 11.54 -0.56
N SER A 231 -16.66 10.71 -0.43
CA SER A 231 -15.75 10.75 0.72
C SER A 231 -14.96 12.05 0.78
N ILE A 232 -14.49 12.57 -0.37
CA ILE A 232 -13.83 13.87 -0.46
C ILE A 232 -14.81 14.99 -0.07
N TRP A 233 -16.04 14.94 -0.56
CA TRP A 233 -17.08 15.90 -0.20
C TRP A 233 -17.37 15.91 1.32
N MET A 234 -17.51 14.73 1.94
CA MET A 234 -17.71 14.61 3.39
C MET A 234 -16.52 15.17 4.18
N LEU A 235 -15.28 14.90 3.74
CA LEU A 235 -14.08 15.48 4.36
C LEU A 235 -14.08 17.02 4.29
N LEU A 236 -14.42 17.59 3.14
CA LEU A 236 -14.48 19.03 2.97
C LEU A 236 -15.59 19.67 3.82
N GLN A 237 -16.73 18.99 3.99
CA GLN A 237 -17.78 19.44 4.91
C GLN A 237 -17.26 19.53 6.34
N GLN A 238 -16.57 18.48 6.82
CA GLN A 238 -15.98 18.50 8.15
C GLN A 238 -14.98 19.66 8.31
N LEU A 239 -14.13 19.90 7.31
CA LEU A 239 -13.14 20.99 7.35
C LEU A 239 -13.81 22.38 7.38
N VAL A 240 -14.85 22.61 6.59
CA VAL A 240 -15.61 23.86 6.58
C VAL A 240 -16.35 24.08 7.91
N GLU A 241 -16.89 23.01 8.49
CA GLU A 241 -17.62 23.04 9.76
C GLU A 241 -16.71 22.99 10.99
N ASN A 242 -15.37 22.95 10.78
CA ASN A 242 -14.37 22.77 11.87
C ASN A 242 -14.63 21.54 12.74
N ARG A 243 -15.12 20.46 12.13
CA ARG A 243 -15.29 19.14 12.75
C ARG A 243 -14.11 18.22 12.39
N CYS A 244 -13.80 17.31 13.28
CA CYS A 244 -12.79 16.28 13.08
C CYS A 244 -13.34 14.95 13.61
N GLU A 245 -13.94 14.17 12.73
CA GLU A 245 -14.63 12.92 13.07
C GLU A 245 -14.17 11.77 12.16
N VAL A 246 -14.46 10.54 12.61
CA VAL A 246 -14.34 9.33 11.79
C VAL A 246 -15.71 9.05 11.17
N GLU A 247 -15.84 9.32 9.89
CA GLU A 247 -17.06 9.04 9.13
C GLU A 247 -16.89 7.82 8.23
N ASN A 248 -18.00 7.18 7.87
CA ASN A 248 -18.04 5.96 7.07
C ASN A 248 -18.93 6.13 5.85
N GLN A 249 -18.34 6.45 4.71
CA GLN A 249 -19.03 6.47 3.42
C GLN A 249 -19.34 5.05 2.94
N TYR A 250 -18.46 4.08 3.26
CA TYR A 250 -18.58 2.69 2.81
C TYR A 250 -19.46 1.83 3.74
N ASN A 251 -20.50 2.43 4.31
CA ASN A 251 -21.37 1.83 5.33
C ASN A 251 -22.17 0.62 4.84
N ARG A 252 -22.32 0.43 3.50
CA ARG A 252 -22.93 -0.77 2.92
C ARG A 252 -22.12 -2.05 3.16
N ILE A 253 -20.83 -1.93 3.52
CA ILE A 253 -19.93 -3.06 3.75
C ILE A 253 -19.22 -2.94 5.10
N VAL A 254 -18.70 -1.75 5.43
CA VAL A 254 -17.89 -1.53 6.62
C VAL A 254 -18.77 -1.29 7.84
N GLN A 255 -18.54 -2.06 8.88
CA GLN A 255 -19.16 -1.90 10.19
C GLN A 255 -18.20 -1.23 11.17
N LYS A 256 -18.75 -0.62 12.21
CA LYS A 256 -17.96 0.09 13.23
C LYS A 256 -16.94 -0.82 13.93
N SER A 257 -17.37 -2.02 14.35
CA SER A 257 -16.54 -3.02 15.05
C SER A 257 -15.75 -3.94 14.12
N GLY A 258 -15.87 -3.78 12.80
CA GLY A 258 -15.24 -4.68 11.81
C GLY A 258 -15.87 -6.07 11.76
N ASN A 259 -15.15 -6.99 11.14
CA ASN A 259 -15.54 -8.39 11.02
C ASN A 259 -14.98 -9.20 12.20
N THR A 260 -15.85 -9.50 13.16
CA THR A 260 -15.47 -10.20 14.39
C THR A 260 -14.89 -11.59 14.14
N VAL A 261 -15.40 -12.34 13.16
CA VAL A 261 -14.91 -13.68 12.80
C VAL A 261 -13.47 -13.58 12.24
N ALA A 262 -13.24 -12.61 11.35
CA ALA A 262 -11.91 -12.35 10.79
C ALA A 262 -10.91 -11.94 11.88
N LEU A 263 -11.30 -11.02 12.76
CA LEU A 263 -10.47 -10.57 13.87
C LEU A 263 -10.16 -11.70 14.86
N GLN A 264 -11.13 -12.55 15.17
CA GLN A 264 -10.90 -13.73 16.03
C GLN A 264 -9.89 -14.69 15.40
N ALA A 265 -9.98 -14.97 14.10
CA ALA A 265 -9.03 -15.82 13.40
C ALA A 265 -7.60 -15.23 13.42
N ILE A 266 -7.46 -13.93 13.11
CA ILE A 266 -6.17 -13.22 13.21
C ILE A 266 -5.60 -13.34 14.63
N ASN A 267 -6.39 -12.99 15.63
CA ASN A 267 -5.98 -12.98 17.03
C ASN A 267 -5.65 -14.38 17.56
N LYS A 268 -6.25 -15.42 17.00
CA LYS A 268 -5.97 -16.81 17.37
C LYS A 268 -4.58 -17.26 16.88
N VAL A 269 -4.22 -16.89 15.66
CA VAL A 269 -3.02 -17.38 14.97
C VAL A 269 -1.83 -16.44 15.11
N PHE A 270 -2.06 -15.14 15.05
CA PHE A 270 -0.99 -14.15 15.01
C PHE A 270 -0.85 -13.36 16.31
N ALA A 271 0.39 -12.97 16.60
CA ALA A 271 0.76 -11.93 17.56
C ALA A 271 1.35 -10.73 16.80
N VAL A 272 1.27 -9.57 17.43
CA VAL A 272 1.91 -8.37 16.89
C VAL A 272 3.40 -8.41 17.18
N ARG A 273 4.24 -8.12 16.20
CA ARG A 273 5.71 -7.98 16.36
C ARG A 273 6.02 -6.68 17.10
N ASP A 274 7.12 -6.65 17.83
CA ASP A 274 7.61 -5.43 18.49
C ASP A 274 7.91 -4.33 17.49
N SER A 275 8.46 -4.66 16.33
CA SER A 275 8.62 -3.75 15.20
C SER A 275 8.65 -4.52 13.87
N PHE A 276 8.39 -3.79 12.79
CA PHE A 276 8.57 -4.30 11.44
C PHE A 276 9.13 -3.21 10.54
N ASP A 277 10.08 -3.57 9.68
CA ASP A 277 10.65 -2.64 8.71
C ASP A 277 9.67 -2.41 7.56
N TRP A 278 9.45 -1.16 7.19
CA TRP A 278 8.60 -0.77 6.08
C TRP A 278 9.46 -0.08 5.03
N ARG A 279 9.39 -0.58 3.82
CA ARG A 279 10.16 -0.01 2.73
C ARG A 279 9.85 1.48 2.56
N GLY A 280 10.91 2.31 2.64
CA GLY A 280 10.79 3.76 2.52
C GLY A 280 10.26 4.48 3.75
N LEU A 281 9.76 3.79 4.76
CA LEU A 281 9.27 4.37 6.02
C LEU A 281 10.16 3.99 7.21
N GLY A 282 10.97 2.93 7.10
CA GLY A 282 11.83 2.43 8.18
C GLY A 282 11.09 1.54 9.17
N ASP A 283 11.71 1.32 10.32
CA ASP A 283 11.12 0.50 11.39
C ASP A 283 9.93 1.22 12.03
N ILE A 284 8.78 0.54 12.01
CA ILE A 284 7.56 1.02 12.66
C ILE A 284 7.20 0.06 13.81
N PRO A 285 7.13 0.54 15.05
CA PRO A 285 6.74 -0.27 16.19
C PRO A 285 5.34 -0.87 16.02
N TYR A 286 5.18 -2.12 16.43
CA TYR A 286 3.90 -2.84 16.47
C TYR A 286 3.16 -2.90 15.13
N SER A 287 3.88 -2.91 14.02
CA SER A 287 3.31 -2.79 12.68
C SER A 287 3.35 -4.05 11.82
N GLY A 288 3.78 -5.17 12.37
CA GLY A 288 3.83 -6.45 11.68
C GLY A 288 3.18 -7.58 12.48
N LEU A 289 2.79 -8.65 11.80
CA LEU A 289 2.27 -9.86 12.41
C LEU A 289 3.30 -11.00 12.35
N GLN A 290 3.39 -11.78 13.44
CA GLN A 290 4.15 -13.03 13.54
C GLN A 290 3.22 -14.16 13.97
N ILE A 291 3.58 -15.38 13.59
CA ILE A 291 2.84 -16.58 14.01
C ILE A 291 3.09 -16.81 15.50
N LYS A 292 2.02 -17.14 16.24
CA LYS A 292 2.11 -17.42 17.67
C LYS A 292 2.85 -18.74 17.95
N PRO A 293 3.48 -18.89 19.13
CA PRO A 293 4.20 -20.12 19.50
C PRO A 293 3.37 -21.40 19.40
N GLU A 294 2.05 -21.32 19.62
CA GLU A 294 1.14 -22.46 19.51
C GLU A 294 1.03 -23.02 18.08
N TYR A 295 1.43 -22.22 17.09
CA TYR A 295 1.46 -22.59 15.67
C TYR A 295 2.87 -22.55 15.08
N ALA A 296 3.92 -22.62 15.92
CA ALA A 296 5.33 -22.51 15.53
C ALA A 296 5.74 -23.51 14.43
N GLN A 297 5.09 -24.67 14.37
CA GLN A 297 5.30 -25.67 13.32
C GLN A 297 4.94 -25.18 11.91
N PHE A 298 4.20 -24.09 11.79
CA PHE A 298 3.83 -23.47 10.53
C PHE A 298 4.64 -22.20 10.25
N ASP A 299 5.60 -21.84 11.10
CA ASP A 299 6.42 -20.63 10.92
C ASP A 299 7.68 -20.95 10.13
N ALA A 300 7.72 -20.47 8.88
CA ALA A 300 8.90 -20.65 8.03
C ALA A 300 10.14 -19.89 8.55
N GLU A 301 9.97 -18.84 9.35
CA GLU A 301 11.11 -18.14 9.96
C GLU A 301 11.85 -19.02 11.00
N LEU A 302 11.15 -19.97 11.58
CA LEU A 302 11.76 -20.95 12.52
C LEU A 302 12.28 -22.20 11.83
N GLN A 303 11.74 -22.55 10.65
CA GLN A 303 12.11 -23.78 9.93
C GLN A 303 13.30 -23.59 8.99
N PHE A 304 13.48 -22.38 8.46
CA PHE A 304 14.51 -22.08 7.48
C PHE A 304 15.53 -21.09 8.02
N THR A 305 16.80 -21.34 7.71
CA THR A 305 17.85 -20.33 7.96
C THR A 305 17.71 -19.21 6.93
N ILE A 306 17.35 -18.03 7.40
CA ILE A 306 17.19 -16.83 6.56
C ILE A 306 18.25 -15.80 6.91
N PRO A 307 18.74 -15.00 5.92
CA PRO A 307 19.71 -13.95 6.17
C PRO A 307 19.23 -12.87 7.14
N ASN A 308 17.93 -12.55 7.12
CA ASN A 308 17.28 -11.52 7.95
C ASN A 308 18.03 -10.17 7.97
N LEU A 309 18.49 -9.72 6.81
CA LEU A 309 19.30 -8.52 6.66
C LEU A 309 18.42 -7.30 6.37
N LYS A 310 18.69 -6.18 7.03
CA LYS A 310 18.14 -4.89 6.64
C LYS A 310 18.90 -4.36 5.42
N ILE A 311 18.22 -4.25 4.29
CA ILE A 311 18.83 -3.86 3.02
C ILE A 311 18.21 -2.56 2.54
N ALA A 312 19.05 -1.55 2.34
CA ALA A 312 18.64 -0.26 1.85
C ALA A 312 18.10 -0.34 0.41
N ASP A 313 17.14 0.52 0.10
CA ASP A 313 16.61 0.67 -1.24
C ASP A 313 17.65 1.20 -2.23
N HIS A 314 17.36 1.02 -3.51
CA HIS A 314 18.17 1.57 -4.57
C HIS A 314 18.19 3.12 -4.47
N LYS A 315 19.37 3.74 -4.44
CA LYS A 315 19.54 5.18 -4.19
C LYS A 315 18.77 6.09 -5.17
N ALA A 316 18.55 5.61 -6.39
CA ALA A 316 17.76 6.35 -7.38
C ALA A 316 16.23 6.23 -7.16
N CYS A 317 15.77 5.26 -6.39
CA CYS A 317 14.35 5.07 -6.10
C CYS A 317 13.88 6.08 -5.06
N LYS A 318 12.72 6.70 -5.29
CA LYS A 318 12.09 7.69 -4.41
C LYS A 318 10.71 7.21 -3.88
N CYS A 319 10.48 5.88 -3.88
CA CYS A 319 9.20 5.33 -3.40
C CYS A 319 8.86 5.80 -1.98
N GLY A 320 9.83 5.84 -1.06
CA GLY A 320 9.58 6.29 0.31
C GLY A 320 9.12 7.75 0.40
N GLU A 321 9.69 8.64 -0.42
CA GLU A 321 9.28 10.04 -0.48
C GLU A 321 7.89 10.20 -1.12
N ILE A 322 7.56 9.34 -2.10
CA ILE A 322 6.24 9.32 -2.73
C ILE A 322 5.18 8.83 -1.74
N LEU A 323 5.44 7.74 -1.00
CA LEU A 323 4.52 7.20 0.00
C LEU A 323 4.28 8.14 1.20
N LYS A 324 5.23 9.05 1.45
CA LYS A 324 5.09 10.13 2.44
C LYS A 324 4.39 11.37 1.86
N GLY A 325 4.10 11.41 0.57
CA GLY A 325 3.53 12.59 -0.09
C GLY A 325 4.49 13.76 -0.30
N VAL A 326 5.80 13.54 -0.11
CA VAL A 326 6.84 14.57 -0.32
C VAL A 326 7.13 14.77 -1.80
N LEU A 327 7.02 13.70 -2.61
CA LEU A 327 7.21 13.71 -4.05
C LEU A 327 6.03 13.08 -4.77
N LYS A 328 5.77 13.54 -5.97
CA LYS A 328 4.86 12.88 -6.90
C LYS A 328 5.63 11.89 -7.80
N PRO A 329 4.99 10.83 -8.34
CA PRO A 329 5.66 9.84 -9.19
C PRO A 329 6.48 10.44 -10.34
N TRP A 330 5.95 11.44 -11.03
CA TRP A 330 6.61 12.08 -12.18
C TRP A 330 7.80 12.96 -11.82
N GLU A 331 7.99 13.29 -10.55
CA GLU A 331 9.16 14.04 -10.07
C GLU A 331 10.36 13.13 -9.80
N CYS A 332 10.15 11.82 -9.74
CA CYS A 332 11.22 10.84 -9.59
C CYS A 332 12.02 10.73 -10.91
N LYS A 333 13.33 10.96 -10.82
CA LYS A 333 14.23 11.02 -12.00
C LYS A 333 14.25 9.76 -12.87
N VAL A 334 14.00 8.60 -12.27
CA VAL A 334 13.99 7.30 -12.98
C VAL A 334 12.62 6.88 -13.44
N PHE A 335 11.56 7.61 -13.07
CA PHE A 335 10.19 7.28 -13.44
C PHE A 335 9.97 7.31 -14.95
N GLY A 336 9.40 6.23 -15.50
CA GLY A 336 9.05 6.12 -16.92
C GLY A 336 10.24 6.04 -17.88
N THR A 337 11.46 5.98 -17.35
CA THR A 337 12.70 5.80 -18.09
C THR A 337 13.37 4.49 -17.69
N ALA A 338 14.25 4.49 -16.70
CA ALA A 338 14.87 3.27 -16.16
C ALA A 338 13.91 2.46 -15.25
N CYS A 339 12.90 3.10 -14.66
CA CYS A 339 11.91 2.45 -13.78
C CYS A 339 10.54 2.42 -14.49
N THR A 340 10.18 1.25 -15.02
CA THR A 340 8.91 0.97 -15.69
C THR A 340 8.26 -0.27 -15.07
N PRO A 341 6.99 -0.61 -15.39
CA PRO A 341 6.38 -1.86 -14.92
C PRO A 341 7.11 -3.12 -15.36
N GLU A 342 7.84 -3.05 -16.50
CA GLU A 342 8.65 -4.15 -17.04
C GLU A 342 10.01 -4.26 -16.34
N THR A 343 10.58 -3.11 -15.91
CA THR A 343 11.88 -3.00 -15.26
C THR A 343 11.78 -2.19 -13.98
N PRO A 344 11.05 -2.66 -12.96
CA PRO A 344 10.80 -1.89 -11.74
C PRO A 344 12.08 -1.80 -10.90
N ILE A 345 12.49 -0.56 -10.57
CA ILE A 345 13.56 -0.31 -9.60
C ILE A 345 12.98 -0.24 -8.18
N GLY A 346 11.78 0.31 -8.05
CA GLY A 346 11.05 0.41 -6.80
C GLY A 346 9.74 -0.36 -6.82
N THR A 347 9.28 -0.79 -5.65
CA THR A 347 8.09 -1.60 -5.46
C THR A 347 6.79 -0.90 -5.87
N CYS A 348 6.71 0.44 -5.74
CA CYS A 348 5.53 1.21 -6.19
C CYS A 348 5.27 1.12 -7.70
N MET A 349 6.24 0.61 -8.49
CA MET A 349 6.08 0.37 -9.94
C MET A 349 5.65 -1.07 -10.27
N VAL A 350 5.63 -1.98 -9.29
CA VAL A 350 5.32 -3.40 -9.49
C VAL A 350 3.82 -3.68 -9.49
N SER A 351 3.13 -3.26 -8.43
CA SER A 351 1.70 -3.50 -8.27
C SER A 351 0.88 -2.38 -8.91
N SER A 352 -0.26 -2.75 -9.50
CA SER A 352 -1.24 -1.79 -10.05
C SER A 352 -1.84 -0.87 -8.97
N GLU A 353 -1.67 -1.21 -7.71
CA GLU A 353 -2.06 -0.42 -6.54
C GLU A 353 -0.98 0.55 -6.08
N GLY A 354 0.22 0.45 -6.61
CA GLY A 354 1.31 1.37 -6.31
C GLY A 354 1.16 2.71 -7.05
N ALA A 355 1.42 3.82 -6.37
CA ALA A 355 1.28 5.16 -6.93
C ALA A 355 2.04 5.34 -8.25
N CYS A 356 3.28 4.81 -8.36
CA CYS A 356 4.05 4.89 -9.59
C CYS A 356 3.41 4.11 -10.73
N ALA A 357 3.00 2.85 -10.50
CA ALA A 357 2.42 2.01 -11.54
C ALA A 357 1.04 2.53 -12.00
N ALA A 358 0.20 2.95 -11.06
CA ALA A 358 -1.11 3.52 -11.36
C ALA A 358 -0.97 4.80 -12.19
N TYR A 359 -0.08 5.71 -11.78
CA TYR A 359 0.19 6.93 -12.55
C TYR A 359 0.84 6.62 -13.92
N TYR A 360 1.78 5.69 -13.99
CA TYR A 360 2.40 5.27 -15.25
C TYR A 360 1.34 4.78 -16.25
N LYS A 361 0.40 3.98 -15.79
CA LYS A 361 -0.63 3.37 -16.64
C LYS A 361 -1.72 4.36 -17.07
N TYR A 362 -2.18 5.22 -16.16
CA TYR A 362 -3.37 6.05 -16.36
C TYR A 362 -3.07 7.55 -16.38
N GLY A 363 -2.13 8.04 -15.56
CA GLY A 363 -1.86 9.45 -15.37
C GLY A 363 -0.88 10.09 -16.36
N ARG A 364 -0.16 9.30 -17.18
CA ARG A 364 0.84 9.83 -18.14
C ARG A 364 0.25 10.81 -19.16
N LEU A 365 -1.02 10.71 -19.46
CA LEU A 365 -1.73 11.57 -20.38
C LEU A 365 -2.48 12.70 -19.68
N SER A 366 -2.41 12.77 -18.35
CA SER A 366 -3.12 13.73 -17.54
C SER A 366 -2.72 15.17 -17.87
N THR A 367 -3.70 16.04 -17.96
CA THR A 367 -3.52 17.47 -18.20
C THR A 367 -2.78 18.15 -17.04
N ILE A 368 -2.92 17.62 -15.82
CA ILE A 368 -2.26 18.09 -14.60
C ILE A 368 -0.76 17.87 -14.70
N ALA A 369 -0.32 16.68 -15.11
CA ALA A 369 1.10 16.37 -15.31
C ALA A 369 1.76 17.33 -16.32
N LYS A 370 1.07 17.64 -17.40
CA LYS A 370 1.55 18.62 -18.41
C LYS A 370 1.67 20.02 -17.84
N ARG A 371 0.73 20.46 -16.99
CA ARG A 371 0.76 21.78 -16.34
C ARG A 371 1.87 21.90 -15.30
N THR A 372 2.08 20.87 -14.47
CA THR A 372 3.14 20.85 -13.44
C THR A 372 4.54 20.88 -14.07
N ILE A 373 4.74 20.17 -15.18
CA ILE A 373 6.01 20.19 -15.93
C ILE A 373 6.24 21.56 -16.58
N ALA A 374 5.19 22.22 -17.08
CA ALA A 374 5.28 23.54 -17.70
C ALA A 374 5.50 24.68 -16.70
N GLN A 375 5.14 24.50 -15.42
CA GLN A 375 5.27 25.53 -14.38
C GLN A 375 6.59 25.49 -13.60
N LYS A 376 7.50 24.53 -13.85
CA LYS A 376 8.86 24.60 -13.27
C LYS A 376 9.56 25.84 -13.85
N PRO A 377 10.04 26.77 -13.00
CA PRO A 377 10.85 27.88 -13.49
C PRO A 377 12.06 27.31 -14.24
N LYS A 378 12.27 27.75 -15.46
CA LYS A 378 13.53 27.49 -16.17
C LYS A 378 14.64 28.01 -15.25
N ILE A 379 15.47 27.12 -14.72
CA ILE A 379 16.72 27.51 -14.05
C ILE A 379 17.53 28.15 -15.16
N THR A 380 17.49 29.48 -15.25
CA THR A 380 18.44 30.26 -16.01
C THR A 380 19.79 30.02 -15.35
N GLN A 381 20.65 29.25 -15.98
CA GLN A 381 22.08 29.26 -15.65
C GLN A 381 22.58 30.65 -15.96
N GLU A 382 22.69 31.49 -14.95
CA GLU A 382 23.53 32.68 -15.08
C GLU A 382 24.99 32.22 -15.31
N PRO A 383 25.65 32.73 -16.34
CA PRO A 383 27.06 32.40 -16.55
C PRO A 383 27.87 32.91 -15.35
N LEU A 384 28.66 32.02 -14.77
CA LEU A 384 29.63 32.38 -13.73
C LEU A 384 30.46 33.57 -14.21
N PRO A 385 30.68 34.61 -13.40
CA PRO A 385 31.56 35.73 -13.76
C PRO A 385 32.99 35.18 -13.97
N ALA A 386 33.56 35.55 -15.12
CA ALA A 386 34.94 35.23 -15.45
C ALA A 386 35.89 35.75 -14.35
N CYS A 387 36.67 34.88 -13.72
CA CYS A 387 37.77 35.25 -12.88
C CYS A 387 38.82 36.02 -13.74
N GLY A 388 38.89 37.34 -13.60
CA GLY A 388 39.96 38.12 -14.13
C GLY A 388 41.24 37.82 -13.35
N PHE A 389 42.19 37.18 -14.00
CA PHE A 389 43.59 37.25 -13.56
C PHE A 389 44.13 38.64 -13.93
N SER A 390 44.39 39.49 -12.96
CA SER A 390 45.27 40.65 -13.13
C SER A 390 46.70 40.18 -12.92
N SER A 391 47.48 40.23 -13.98
CA SER A 391 48.93 40.27 -13.93
C SER A 391 49.37 41.67 -13.46
N ASP A 392 49.96 41.74 -12.28
CA ASP A 392 51.10 42.64 -11.98
C ASP A 392 51.77 42.08 -10.72
#